data_f7a943e73ad22120cf70650238d87f98
#
_entry.id   f7a943e73ad22120cf70650238d87f98
#
_cell.length_a   1.000
_cell.length_b   1.000
_cell.length_c   1.000
_cell.angle_alpha   90.00
_cell.angle_beta   90.00
_cell.angle_gamma   90.00
#
_symmetry.space_group_name_H-M   'P 1'
#
loop_
_entity.id
_entity.type
_entity.pdbx_description
1 polymer ?
#
loop_
_entity_poly.entity_id
_entity_poly.type
_entity_poly.pdbx_seq_one_letter_code
_entity_poly.pdbx_strand_id
1 'polypeptide(L)'
;MLITEEQKKLLIGYRDKCYVMSILCSECSDFYNRISNFFKFPLIITNSIMVIFNSENFDNVRIANIILNVATSLILSLVGNFKLNERVINFTSKGVKFNKLCHKIEDLLYNCIDEITTENIRAIIDDYDAINEQIEYPFVSYIKEKLIKKYGGNSIMPNCLNCVSDLVINKV
;
A
#
# COMPACT_ATOMS: atom_id res chain seq x y z
N MET A 1 22.11 3.75 -31.31
CA MET A 1 22.91 4.61 -30.38
C MET A 1 23.10 3.81 -29.12
N LEU A 2 24.31 3.41 -28.77
CA LEU A 2 24.56 2.60 -27.56
C LEU A 2 24.17 3.42 -26.33
N ILE A 3 23.48 2.76 -25.38
CA ILE A 3 23.09 3.34 -24.09
C ILE A 3 24.36 3.80 -23.34
N THR A 4 24.32 4.98 -22.75
CA THR A 4 25.43 5.45 -21.91
C THR A 4 25.39 4.76 -20.54
N GLU A 5 26.53 4.59 -19.90
CA GLU A 5 26.60 4.03 -18.54
C GLU A 5 25.76 4.84 -17.53
N GLU A 6 25.64 6.16 -17.74
CA GLU A 6 24.79 7.02 -16.90
C GLU A 6 23.31 6.70 -17.06
N GLN A 7 22.85 6.48 -18.30
CA GLN A 7 21.46 6.10 -18.60
C GLN A 7 21.13 4.73 -18.01
N LYS A 8 22.07 3.78 -18.12
CA LYS A 8 21.92 2.46 -17.49
C LYS A 8 21.81 2.54 -15.97
N LYS A 9 22.69 3.35 -15.34
CA LYS A 9 22.65 3.61 -13.91
C LYS A 9 21.33 4.27 -13.46
N LEU A 10 20.80 5.17 -14.28
CA LEU A 10 19.51 5.82 -14.03
C LEU A 10 18.37 4.80 -14.07
N LEU A 11 18.30 3.91 -15.05
CA LEU A 11 17.29 2.85 -15.16
C LEU A 11 17.35 1.88 -13.99
N ILE A 12 18.56 1.45 -13.59
CA ILE A 12 18.76 0.62 -12.40
C ILE A 12 18.20 1.34 -11.16
N GLY A 13 18.44 2.64 -11.04
CA GLY A 13 17.90 3.45 -9.96
C GLY A 13 16.37 3.48 -9.93
N TYR A 14 15.72 3.64 -11.08
CA TYR A 14 14.27 3.60 -11.16
C TYR A 14 13.70 2.20 -10.92
N ARG A 15 14.37 1.13 -11.38
CA ARG A 15 14.01 -0.25 -11.04
C ARG A 15 13.99 -0.45 -9.53
N ASP A 16 15.03 -0.05 -8.82
CA ASP A 16 15.15 -0.20 -7.37
C ASP A 16 14.09 0.63 -6.64
N LYS A 17 13.83 1.86 -7.09
CA LYS A 17 12.72 2.68 -6.58
C LYS A 17 11.37 2.00 -6.75
N CYS A 18 11.07 1.46 -7.94
CA CYS A 18 9.83 0.73 -8.22
C CYS A 18 9.69 -0.50 -7.32
N TYR A 19 10.77 -1.25 -7.14
CA TYR A 19 10.78 -2.42 -6.27
C TYR A 19 10.46 -2.07 -4.82
N VAL A 20 11.12 -1.06 -4.26
CA VAL A 20 10.85 -0.61 -2.88
C VAL A 20 9.44 -0.06 -2.74
N MET A 21 8.93 0.69 -3.74
CA MET A 21 7.55 1.20 -3.74
C MET A 21 6.52 0.08 -3.83
N SER A 22 6.78 -0.97 -4.59
CA SER A 22 5.88 -2.12 -4.67
C SER A 22 5.75 -2.83 -3.31
N ILE A 23 6.86 -3.02 -2.59
CA ILE A 23 6.88 -3.59 -1.24
C ILE A 23 6.16 -2.67 -0.25
N LEU A 24 6.43 -1.36 -0.29
CA LEU A 24 5.79 -0.38 0.59
C LEU A 24 4.27 -0.41 0.43
N CYS A 25 3.78 -0.42 -0.81
CA CYS A 25 2.36 -0.51 -1.11
C CYS A 25 1.77 -1.84 -0.64
N SER A 26 2.46 -2.96 -0.84
CA SER A 26 2.01 -4.28 -0.40
C SER A 26 1.89 -4.35 1.12
N GLU A 27 2.92 -3.93 1.86
CA GLU A 27 2.89 -3.94 3.34
C GLU A 27 1.82 -2.99 3.90
N CYS A 28 1.59 -1.82 3.27
CA CYS A 28 0.49 -0.93 3.65
C CYS A 28 -0.88 -1.55 3.37
N SER A 29 -1.04 -2.22 2.22
CA SER A 29 -2.27 -2.95 1.91
C SER A 29 -2.56 -4.04 2.93
N ASP A 30 -1.57 -4.86 3.26
CA ASP A 30 -1.69 -5.93 4.25
C ASP A 30 -2.04 -5.39 5.64
N PHE A 31 -1.45 -4.27 6.04
CA PHE A 31 -1.77 -3.59 7.29
C PHE A 31 -3.24 -3.18 7.36
N TYR A 32 -3.73 -2.46 6.34
CA TYR A 32 -5.12 -2.02 6.30
C TYR A 32 -6.10 -3.18 6.16
N ASN A 33 -5.72 -4.24 5.44
CA ASN A 33 -6.53 -5.45 5.31
C ASN A 33 -6.66 -6.19 6.65
N ARG A 34 -5.58 -6.28 7.43
CA ARG A 34 -5.63 -6.86 8.80
C ARG A 34 -6.55 -6.05 9.71
N ILE A 35 -6.46 -4.72 9.68
CA ILE A 35 -7.37 -3.85 10.45
C ILE A 35 -8.82 -4.05 9.99
N SER A 36 -9.07 -4.05 8.68
CA SER A 36 -10.41 -4.27 8.13
C SER A 36 -10.99 -5.62 8.59
N ASN A 37 -10.20 -6.68 8.53
CA ASN A 37 -10.62 -8.00 8.97
C ASN A 37 -10.86 -8.07 10.48
N PHE A 38 -10.02 -7.39 11.28
CA PHE A 38 -10.23 -7.31 12.73
C PHE A 38 -11.62 -6.74 13.08
N PHE A 39 -12.12 -5.78 12.32
CA PHE A 39 -13.47 -5.26 12.52
C PHE A 39 -14.56 -6.12 11.90
N LYS A 40 -14.29 -6.83 10.80
CA LYS A 40 -15.28 -7.70 10.14
C LYS A 40 -15.62 -8.95 10.94
N PHE A 41 -14.64 -9.56 11.64
CA PHE A 41 -14.87 -10.77 12.44
C PHE A 41 -15.93 -10.57 13.53
N PRO A 42 -15.87 -9.56 14.40
CA PRO A 42 -16.92 -9.29 15.38
C PRO A 42 -18.29 -9.08 14.74
N LEU A 43 -18.36 -8.40 13.59
CA LEU A 43 -19.62 -8.16 12.87
C LEU A 43 -20.27 -9.47 12.42
N ILE A 44 -19.50 -10.41 11.86
CA ILE A 44 -20.03 -11.71 11.43
C ILE A 44 -20.54 -12.49 12.62
N ILE A 45 -19.81 -12.54 13.72
CA ILE A 45 -20.20 -13.23 14.95
C ILE A 45 -21.47 -12.62 15.53
N THR A 46 -21.52 -11.29 15.64
CA THR A 46 -22.69 -10.56 16.17
C THR A 46 -23.94 -10.83 15.33
N ASN A 47 -23.83 -10.75 13.99
CA ASN A 47 -24.96 -11.03 13.11
C ASN A 47 -25.44 -12.47 13.23
N SER A 48 -24.55 -13.45 13.38
CA SER A 48 -24.91 -14.86 13.56
C SER A 48 -25.66 -15.09 14.88
N ILE A 49 -25.21 -14.47 15.97
CA ILE A 49 -25.86 -14.52 17.27
C ILE A 49 -27.25 -13.88 17.21
N MET A 50 -27.39 -12.75 16.51
CA MET A 50 -28.68 -12.06 16.37
C MET A 50 -29.74 -12.90 15.66
N VAL A 51 -29.34 -13.70 14.66
CA VAL A 51 -30.26 -14.63 13.98
C VAL A 51 -30.84 -15.66 14.98
N ILE A 52 -30.01 -16.18 15.87
CA ILE A 52 -30.43 -17.14 16.89
C ILE A 52 -31.37 -16.47 17.90
N PHE A 53 -31.02 -15.29 18.39
CA PHE A 53 -31.83 -14.56 19.37
C PHE A 53 -33.18 -14.10 18.84
N ASN A 54 -33.28 -13.76 17.57
CA ASN A 54 -34.55 -13.35 16.95
C ASN A 54 -35.53 -14.52 16.80
N SER A 55 -35.07 -15.77 16.94
CA SER A 55 -35.95 -16.95 16.90
C SER A 55 -36.63 -17.26 18.25
N GLU A 56 -36.22 -16.62 19.34
CA GLU A 56 -36.75 -16.85 20.69
C GLU A 56 -37.42 -15.59 21.28
N ASN A 57 -38.65 -15.74 21.79
CA ASN A 57 -39.48 -14.65 22.33
C ASN A 57 -39.21 -14.39 23.83
N PHE A 58 -38.00 -14.05 24.24
CA PHE A 58 -37.71 -13.64 25.60
C PHE A 58 -37.51 -12.13 25.72
N ASP A 59 -38.12 -11.50 26.75
CA ASP A 59 -38.03 -10.04 26.96
C ASP A 59 -36.57 -9.55 27.14
N ASN A 60 -35.74 -10.35 27.78
CA ASN A 60 -34.31 -10.04 27.96
C ASN A 60 -33.52 -10.02 26.63
N VAL A 61 -33.97 -10.77 25.62
CA VAL A 61 -33.35 -10.84 24.28
C VAL A 61 -33.52 -9.53 23.53
N ARG A 62 -34.61 -8.80 23.77
CA ARG A 62 -34.88 -7.50 23.14
C ARG A 62 -33.84 -6.45 23.52
N ILE A 63 -33.43 -6.40 24.79
CA ILE A 63 -32.41 -5.46 25.27
C ILE A 63 -31.02 -5.84 24.67
N ALA A 64 -30.68 -7.12 24.70
CA ALA A 64 -29.43 -7.61 24.10
C ALA A 64 -29.36 -7.28 22.60
N ASN A 65 -30.46 -7.45 21.85
CA ASN A 65 -30.53 -7.08 20.44
C ASN A 65 -30.29 -5.58 20.20
N ILE A 66 -30.85 -4.70 21.03
CA ILE A 66 -30.64 -3.26 20.92
C ILE A 66 -29.16 -2.92 21.11
N ILE A 67 -28.53 -3.46 22.16
CA ILE A 67 -27.11 -3.23 22.45
C ILE A 67 -26.22 -3.72 21.30
N LEU A 68 -26.49 -4.92 20.79
CA LEU A 68 -25.73 -5.50 19.66
C LEU A 68 -25.91 -4.69 18.38
N ASN A 69 -27.11 -4.21 18.09
CA ASN A 69 -27.37 -3.36 16.92
C ASN A 69 -26.61 -2.03 17.00
N VAL A 70 -26.61 -1.38 18.17
CA VAL A 70 -25.85 -0.14 18.41
C VAL A 70 -24.37 -0.38 18.22
N ALA A 71 -23.80 -1.44 18.83
CA ALA A 71 -22.39 -1.80 18.70
C ALA A 71 -22.00 -2.07 17.23
N THR A 72 -22.82 -2.85 16.52
CA THR A 72 -22.64 -3.15 15.09
C THR A 72 -22.64 -1.87 14.25
N SER A 73 -23.61 -0.99 14.49
CA SER A 73 -23.72 0.29 13.77
C SER A 73 -22.50 1.20 14.00
N LEU A 74 -21.98 1.24 15.24
CA LEU A 74 -20.76 1.98 15.57
C LEU A 74 -19.54 1.41 14.82
N ILE A 75 -19.37 0.09 14.82
CA ILE A 75 -18.25 -0.57 14.10
C ILE A 75 -18.35 -0.29 12.60
N LEU A 76 -19.54 -0.44 11.99
CA LEU A 76 -19.74 -0.16 10.56
C LEU A 76 -19.45 1.30 10.22
N SER A 77 -19.86 2.24 11.07
CA SER A 77 -19.58 3.66 10.91
C SER A 77 -18.06 3.93 10.95
N LEU A 78 -17.34 3.31 11.90
CA LEU A 78 -15.87 3.43 11.96
C LEU A 78 -15.20 2.88 10.71
N VAL A 79 -15.54 1.66 10.28
CA VAL A 79 -14.97 1.04 9.07
C VAL A 79 -15.23 1.89 7.84
N GLY A 80 -16.44 2.47 7.71
CA GLY A 80 -16.82 3.34 6.61
C GLY A 80 -16.03 4.67 6.63
N ASN A 81 -15.97 5.35 7.79
CA ASN A 81 -15.27 6.62 7.93
C ASN A 81 -13.76 6.51 7.67
N PHE A 82 -13.13 5.42 8.09
CA PHE A 82 -11.70 5.19 7.84
C PHE A 82 -11.38 4.74 6.40
N LYS A 83 -12.40 4.48 5.58
CA LYS A 83 -12.23 4.03 4.17
C LYS A 83 -11.23 2.89 4.03
N LEU A 84 -11.24 1.93 4.97
CA LEU A 84 -10.22 0.89 5.05
C LEU A 84 -10.14 0.05 3.76
N ASN A 85 -11.28 -0.32 3.18
CA ASN A 85 -11.32 -1.10 1.95
C ASN A 85 -10.78 -0.31 0.75
N GLU A 86 -11.09 0.99 0.64
CA GLU A 86 -10.56 1.86 -0.42
C GLU A 86 -9.03 1.96 -0.34
N ARG A 87 -8.48 2.09 0.88
CA ARG A 87 -7.03 2.10 1.11
C ARG A 87 -6.37 0.79 0.68
N VAL A 88 -6.96 -0.36 1.04
CA VAL A 88 -6.47 -1.67 0.60
C VAL A 88 -6.43 -1.74 -0.92
N ILE A 89 -7.53 -1.39 -1.60
CA ILE A 89 -7.62 -1.44 -3.07
C ILE A 89 -6.61 -0.48 -3.71
N ASN A 90 -6.50 0.76 -3.20
CA ASN A 90 -5.56 1.75 -3.71
C ASN A 90 -4.13 1.21 -3.62
N PHE A 91 -3.67 0.82 -2.43
CA PHE A 91 -2.30 0.32 -2.25
C PHE A 91 -2.02 -0.97 -3.03
N THR A 92 -2.96 -1.93 -3.06
CA THR A 92 -2.79 -3.16 -3.86
C THR A 92 -2.62 -2.82 -5.34
N SER A 93 -3.48 -1.98 -5.88
CA SER A 93 -3.42 -1.56 -7.29
C SER A 93 -2.10 -0.88 -7.63
N LYS A 94 -1.63 0.04 -6.77
CA LYS A 94 -0.38 0.76 -7.00
C LYS A 94 0.85 -0.16 -6.84
N GLY A 95 0.83 -1.06 -5.86
CA GLY A 95 1.89 -2.08 -5.70
C GLY A 95 2.06 -2.93 -6.96
N VAL A 96 0.95 -3.39 -7.55
CA VAL A 96 0.97 -4.14 -8.81
C VAL A 96 1.52 -3.30 -9.97
N LYS A 97 1.14 -2.01 -10.07
CA LYS A 97 1.64 -1.13 -11.13
C LYS A 97 3.14 -0.89 -11.01
N PHE A 98 3.66 -0.62 -9.80
CA PHE A 98 5.10 -0.48 -9.57
C PHE A 98 5.86 -1.77 -9.87
N ASN A 99 5.31 -2.93 -9.51
CA ASN A 99 5.94 -4.21 -9.83
C ASN A 99 6.01 -4.45 -11.35
N LYS A 100 4.93 -4.14 -12.09
CA LYS A 100 4.93 -4.22 -13.56
C LYS A 100 5.96 -3.28 -14.18
N LEU A 101 6.08 -2.06 -13.66
CA LEU A 101 7.09 -1.09 -14.14
C LEU A 101 8.50 -1.58 -13.83
N CYS A 102 8.73 -2.18 -12.66
CA CYS A 102 10.00 -2.82 -12.32
C CYS A 102 10.39 -3.90 -13.34
N HIS A 103 9.47 -4.82 -13.67
CA HIS A 103 9.71 -5.85 -14.68
C HIS A 103 9.92 -5.27 -16.10
N LYS A 104 9.20 -4.20 -16.47
CA LYS A 104 9.42 -3.50 -17.74
C LYS A 104 10.85 -2.95 -17.84
N ILE A 105 11.36 -2.39 -16.73
CA ILE A 105 12.73 -1.87 -16.68
C ILE A 105 13.75 -3.02 -16.74
N GLU A 106 13.50 -4.12 -16.03
CA GLU A 106 14.35 -5.31 -16.07
C GLU A 106 14.42 -5.89 -17.48
N ASP A 107 13.29 -6.00 -18.15
CA ASP A 107 13.24 -6.49 -19.53
C ASP A 107 14.07 -5.63 -20.50
N LEU A 108 13.96 -4.31 -20.39
CA LEU A 108 14.77 -3.36 -21.16
C LEU A 108 16.26 -3.51 -20.84
N LEU A 109 16.64 -3.69 -19.59
CA LEU A 109 18.04 -3.78 -19.17
C LEU A 109 18.71 -5.10 -19.57
N TYR A 110 17.96 -6.20 -19.65
CA TYR A 110 18.53 -7.54 -19.87
C TYR A 110 18.29 -8.07 -21.28
N ASN A 111 17.13 -7.77 -21.88
CA ASN A 111 16.73 -8.37 -23.16
C ASN A 111 16.81 -7.39 -24.34
N CYS A 112 16.68 -6.08 -24.12
CA CYS A 112 16.55 -5.07 -25.13
C CYS A 112 17.59 -3.94 -24.99
N ILE A 113 18.77 -4.23 -24.47
CA ILE A 113 19.77 -3.21 -24.10
C ILE A 113 20.19 -2.34 -25.29
N ASP A 114 20.24 -2.90 -26.49
CA ASP A 114 20.61 -2.19 -27.73
C ASP A 114 19.47 -1.32 -28.28
N GLU A 115 18.24 -1.52 -27.80
CA GLU A 115 17.03 -0.81 -28.25
C GLU A 115 16.64 0.33 -27.31
N ILE A 116 17.40 0.56 -26.23
CA ILE A 116 17.08 1.61 -25.25
C ILE A 116 17.31 2.97 -25.86
N THR A 117 16.23 3.74 -25.97
CA THR A 117 16.22 5.13 -26.42
C THR A 117 15.99 6.09 -25.26
N THR A 118 16.36 7.35 -25.45
CA THR A 118 16.05 8.43 -24.47
C THR A 118 14.54 8.54 -24.23
N GLU A 119 13.73 8.26 -25.25
CA GLU A 119 12.26 8.25 -25.16
C GLU A 119 11.76 7.14 -24.21
N ASN A 120 12.36 5.94 -24.30
CA ASN A 120 12.02 4.83 -23.41
C ASN A 120 12.31 5.17 -21.94
N ILE A 121 13.45 5.83 -21.70
CA ILE A 121 13.82 6.27 -20.34
C ILE A 121 12.83 7.32 -19.83
N ARG A 122 12.48 8.30 -20.66
CA ARG A 122 11.51 9.34 -20.29
C ARG A 122 10.13 8.73 -20.00
N ALA A 123 9.66 7.82 -20.83
CA ALA A 123 8.40 7.11 -20.61
C ALA A 123 8.38 6.33 -19.27
N ILE A 124 9.50 5.74 -18.87
CA ILE A 124 9.62 5.07 -17.56
C ILE A 124 9.51 6.06 -16.40
N ILE A 125 10.15 7.22 -16.52
CA ILE A 125 10.08 8.29 -15.51
C ILE A 125 8.64 8.80 -15.39
N ASP A 126 8.01 9.11 -16.53
CA ASP A 126 6.63 9.57 -16.58
C ASP A 126 5.65 8.52 -16.02
N ASP A 127 5.83 7.24 -16.36
CA ASP A 127 5.05 6.13 -15.80
C ASP A 127 5.20 6.05 -14.26
N TYR A 128 6.45 6.18 -13.74
CA TYR A 128 6.70 6.17 -12.30
C TYR A 128 6.00 7.32 -11.58
N ASP A 129 6.14 8.54 -12.10
CA ASP A 129 5.56 9.74 -11.52
C ASP A 129 4.02 9.68 -11.58
N ALA A 130 3.44 9.23 -12.70
CA ALA A 130 2.00 9.03 -12.84
C ALA A 130 1.43 8.00 -11.85
N ILE A 131 2.15 6.91 -11.56
CA ILE A 131 1.71 5.95 -10.54
C ILE A 131 1.80 6.57 -9.14
N ASN A 132 2.87 7.32 -8.87
CA ASN A 132 3.10 7.94 -7.57
C ASN A 132 2.05 9.01 -7.24
N GLU A 133 1.68 9.85 -8.21
CA GLU A 133 0.62 10.86 -8.08
C GLU A 133 -0.77 10.26 -7.79
N GLN A 134 -1.01 9.03 -8.24
CA GLN A 134 -2.27 8.31 -7.99
C GLN A 134 -2.36 7.69 -6.59
N ILE A 135 -1.37 7.86 -5.71
CA ILE A 135 -1.42 7.39 -4.33
C ILE A 135 -2.21 8.40 -3.50
N GLU A 136 -3.47 8.07 -3.20
CA GLU A 136 -4.41 8.97 -2.54
C GLU A 136 -4.25 9.01 -1.01
N TYR A 137 -3.63 7.98 -0.42
CA TYR A 137 -3.56 7.82 1.02
C TYR A 137 -2.11 7.86 1.53
N PRO A 138 -1.89 8.42 2.72
CA PRO A 138 -0.55 8.45 3.31
C PRO A 138 -0.09 7.03 3.68
N PHE A 139 1.18 6.77 3.45
CA PHE A 139 1.82 5.53 3.89
C PHE A 139 1.90 5.44 5.42
N VAL A 140 1.85 4.23 5.93
CA VAL A 140 1.95 3.96 7.36
C VAL A 140 3.37 4.22 7.85
N SER A 141 3.54 5.12 8.83
CA SER A 141 4.86 5.63 9.27
C SER A 141 5.80 4.52 9.72
N TYR A 142 5.33 3.56 10.54
CA TYR A 142 6.18 2.49 11.01
C TYR A 142 6.67 1.55 9.89
N ILE A 143 5.87 1.39 8.81
CA ILE A 143 6.25 0.60 7.63
C ILE A 143 7.35 1.34 6.86
N LYS A 144 7.21 2.67 6.70
CA LYS A 144 8.27 3.49 6.13
C LYS A 144 9.59 3.33 6.90
N GLU A 145 9.57 3.47 8.22
CA GLU A 145 10.76 3.33 9.05
C GLU A 145 11.40 1.94 8.94
N LYS A 146 10.59 0.88 8.90
CA LYS A 146 11.05 -0.49 8.70
C LYS A 146 11.79 -0.64 7.36
N LEU A 147 11.24 -0.07 6.28
CA LEU A 147 11.86 -0.15 4.96
C LEU A 147 13.11 0.71 4.85
N ILE A 148 13.12 1.90 5.47
CA ILE A 148 14.32 2.73 5.55
C ILE A 148 15.45 1.99 6.26
N LYS A 149 15.18 1.34 7.39
CA LYS A 149 16.17 0.52 8.09
C LYS A 149 16.70 -0.63 7.24
N LYS A 150 15.84 -1.22 6.40
CA LYS A 150 16.21 -2.37 5.58
C LYS A 150 16.96 -1.98 4.30
N TYR A 151 16.61 -0.88 3.66
CA TYR A 151 17.10 -0.47 2.34
C TYR A 151 17.86 0.86 2.34
N GLY A 152 17.86 1.62 3.43
CA GLY A 152 18.37 3.00 3.51
C GLY A 152 19.87 3.16 3.38
N GLY A 153 20.64 2.07 3.29
CA GLY A 153 22.07 2.11 2.94
C GLY A 153 22.33 2.26 1.44
N ASN A 154 21.30 2.14 0.60
CA ASN A 154 21.39 2.32 -0.83
C ASN A 154 20.98 3.76 -1.18
N SER A 155 21.82 4.46 -1.94
CA SER A 155 21.60 5.85 -2.38
C SER A 155 20.36 6.07 -3.29
N ILE A 156 19.57 5.03 -3.54
CA ILE A 156 18.49 5.00 -4.54
C ILE A 156 17.17 4.67 -3.83
N MET A 157 16.79 5.53 -2.88
CA MET A 157 15.49 5.42 -2.20
C MET A 157 14.42 6.26 -2.91
N PRO A 158 13.15 5.80 -2.93
CA PRO A 158 12.04 6.64 -3.35
C PRO A 158 11.97 7.93 -2.53
N ASN A 159 11.60 9.05 -3.18
CA ASN A 159 11.55 10.36 -2.52
C ASN A 159 10.63 10.40 -1.29
N CYS A 160 9.53 9.63 -1.29
CA CYS A 160 8.63 9.52 -0.15
C CYS A 160 9.25 8.86 1.10
N LEU A 161 10.40 8.19 0.95
CA LEU A 161 11.17 7.58 2.04
C LEU A 161 12.36 8.47 2.45
N ASN A 162 12.94 9.24 1.53
CA ASN A 162 14.06 10.14 1.83
C ASN A 162 13.67 11.25 2.81
N CYS A 163 12.45 11.79 2.73
CA CYS A 163 11.97 12.83 3.65
C CYS A 163 11.92 12.39 5.13
N VAL A 164 11.94 11.10 5.42
CA VAL A 164 11.94 10.57 6.80
C VAL A 164 13.35 10.40 7.33
N SER A 165 14.34 10.15 6.46
CA SER A 165 15.76 10.04 6.87
C SER A 165 16.31 11.37 7.42
N ASP A 166 15.90 12.49 6.84
CA ASP A 166 16.33 13.82 7.29
C ASP A 166 15.79 14.20 8.68
N LEU A 167 14.61 13.65 9.05
CA LEU A 167 14.00 13.88 10.37
C LEU A 167 14.61 12.99 11.47
N VAL A 168 15.18 11.83 11.12
CA VAL A 168 15.79 10.90 12.09
C VAL A 168 17.23 11.28 12.38
N ILE A 169 17.97 11.80 11.39
CA ILE A 169 19.37 12.23 11.56
C ILE A 169 19.48 13.47 12.44
N ASN A 170 18.47 14.33 12.49
CA ASN A 170 18.46 15.53 13.34
C ASN A 170 18.01 15.31 14.80
N LYS A 171 17.86 14.04 15.24
CA LYS A 171 17.48 13.67 16.63
C LYS A 171 18.54 12.88 17.40
N VAL A 172 19.80 12.87 16.92
CA VAL A 172 20.94 12.29 17.64
C VAL A 172 21.86 13.36 18.18
#